data_c0c91d81355f0bc8e804c806b5218fe9
#
_entry.id   c0c91d81355f0bc8e804c806b5218fe9
#
_cell.length_a   1.000
_cell.length_b   1.000
_cell.length_c   1.000
_cell.angle_alpha   90.00
_cell.angle_beta   90.00
_cell.angle_gamma   90.00
#
_symmetry.space_group_name_H-M   'P 1'
#
loop_
_entity.id
_entity.type
_entity.pdbx_description
1 polymer ?
#
loop_
_entity_poly.entity_id
_entity_poly.type
_entity_poly.pdbx_seq_one_letter_code
_entity_poly.pdbx_strand_id
1 'polypeptide(L)'
;MNNVKNVFSIKDLENLTGIKAHTIRIWEKRYNVLEPMRTETNIRLYDLASLQKILNVTLLHNHGYKISKISKLSSDKLPELVNEIISEKSVKHHAISSFKMAMMNFDHALFFNTYNKLLSEKSFRNVFYEVFIPLLEEIGLLWQTDTISPAHEHFISYLIKQKLLNNTETVQTKPPTNHERLFVLYLPMDEIHDLGLMYLNYEILSYGYKSIFLGESVPIDSLKDMKKYFDNITYICYTTVQPDKDSINDYIKKVKSEVLDETSNLWLIGRMVENIDQKLISEKIRTFISIKDLVDTISY
;
A
#
# COMPACT_ATOMS: atom_id res chain seq x y z
N MET A 1 18.64 -23.70 3.09
CA MET A 1 17.26 -24.12 2.76
C MET A 1 16.39 -22.88 2.95
N ASN A 2 15.77 -22.39 1.91
CA ASN A 2 14.91 -21.21 1.96
C ASN A 2 13.69 -21.51 2.83
N ASN A 3 13.58 -20.88 4.00
CA ASN A 3 12.39 -20.93 4.83
C ASN A 3 11.31 -19.95 4.28
N VAL A 4 10.86 -20.22 3.05
CA VAL A 4 9.62 -19.61 2.57
C VAL A 4 8.50 -20.21 3.42
N LYS A 5 7.60 -19.39 3.97
CA LYS A 5 6.45 -19.87 4.75
C LYS A 5 5.48 -20.61 3.83
N ASN A 6 5.70 -21.89 3.63
CA ASN A 6 4.88 -22.76 2.80
C ASN A 6 3.73 -23.42 3.59
N VAL A 7 3.64 -23.13 4.88
CA VAL A 7 2.67 -23.74 5.79
C VAL A 7 2.01 -22.67 6.64
N PHE A 8 0.69 -22.65 6.65
CA PHE A 8 -0.14 -21.63 7.28
C PHE A 8 -0.96 -22.23 8.44
N SER A 9 -1.07 -21.52 9.54
CA SER A 9 -2.03 -21.82 10.60
C SER A 9 -3.44 -21.38 10.19
N ILE A 10 -4.45 -21.84 10.92
CA ILE A 10 -5.82 -21.34 10.69
C ILE A 10 -5.96 -19.85 11.00
N LYS A 11 -5.10 -19.31 11.85
CA LYS A 11 -5.07 -17.88 12.14
C LYS A 11 -4.49 -17.08 10.97
N ASP A 12 -3.47 -17.62 10.30
CA ASP A 12 -2.96 -17.03 9.07
C ASP A 12 -4.04 -16.98 7.98
N LEU A 13 -4.81 -18.07 7.81
CA LEU A 13 -5.94 -18.08 6.87
C LEU A 13 -7.00 -17.05 7.23
N GLU A 14 -7.35 -16.90 8.53
CA GLU A 14 -8.26 -15.83 8.98
C GLU A 14 -7.72 -14.46 8.59
N ASN A 15 -6.45 -14.18 8.86
CA ASN A 15 -5.83 -12.88 8.58
C ASN A 15 -5.76 -12.59 7.07
N LEU A 16 -5.43 -13.60 6.25
CA LEU A 16 -5.31 -13.45 4.79
C LEU A 16 -6.66 -13.34 4.06
N THR A 17 -7.70 -13.97 4.59
CA THR A 17 -9.03 -14.04 3.94
C THR A 17 -10.06 -13.11 4.55
N GLY A 18 -9.87 -12.67 5.80
CA GLY A 18 -10.88 -11.99 6.60
C GLY A 18 -11.99 -12.92 7.17
N ILE A 19 -11.98 -14.20 6.81
CA ILE A 19 -12.97 -15.17 7.31
C ILE A 19 -12.54 -15.72 8.68
N LYS A 20 -13.41 -15.62 9.66
CA LYS A 20 -13.11 -16.06 11.04
C LYS A 20 -12.71 -17.54 11.09
N ALA A 21 -11.70 -17.87 11.90
CA ALA A 21 -11.17 -19.23 12.05
C ALA A 21 -12.24 -20.27 12.39
N HIS A 22 -13.26 -19.92 13.21
CA HIS A 22 -14.35 -20.83 13.52
C HIS A 22 -15.23 -21.10 12.27
N THR A 23 -15.43 -20.12 11.40
CA THR A 23 -16.19 -20.30 10.16
C THR A 23 -15.42 -21.20 9.19
N ILE A 24 -14.10 -21.03 9.06
CA ILE A 24 -13.25 -21.92 8.27
C ILE A 24 -13.36 -23.37 8.78
N ARG A 25 -13.33 -23.58 10.12
CA ARG A 25 -13.52 -24.92 10.71
C ARG A 25 -14.89 -25.53 10.41
N ILE A 26 -15.95 -24.72 10.37
CA ILE A 26 -17.30 -25.17 9.98
C ILE A 26 -17.30 -25.57 8.51
N TRP A 27 -16.68 -24.79 7.63
CA TRP A 27 -16.60 -25.09 6.20
C TRP A 27 -15.78 -26.36 5.92
N GLU A 28 -14.66 -26.53 6.64
CA GLU A 28 -13.86 -27.76 6.62
C GLU A 28 -14.70 -28.96 7.04
N LYS A 29 -15.35 -28.90 8.23
CA LYS A 29 -16.07 -30.04 8.79
C LYS A 29 -17.34 -30.39 8.02
N ARG A 30 -18.12 -29.42 7.54
CA ARG A 30 -19.43 -29.64 6.91
C ARG A 30 -19.35 -29.81 5.40
N TYR A 31 -18.40 -29.19 4.75
CA TYR A 31 -18.38 -29.08 3.31
C TYR A 31 -17.06 -29.56 2.69
N ASN A 32 -16.11 -29.98 3.49
CA ASN A 32 -14.79 -30.44 3.06
C ASN A 32 -14.07 -29.44 2.13
N VAL A 33 -14.19 -28.13 2.45
CA VAL A 33 -13.62 -27.07 1.64
C VAL A 33 -12.09 -27.13 1.64
N LEU A 34 -11.50 -27.49 2.79
CA LEU A 34 -10.04 -27.65 2.98
C LEU A 34 -9.76 -28.97 3.70
N GLU A 35 -8.59 -29.53 3.44
CA GLU A 35 -8.05 -30.71 4.09
C GLU A 35 -6.73 -30.35 4.78
N PRO A 36 -6.76 -29.97 6.08
CA PRO A 36 -5.56 -29.55 6.78
C PRO A 36 -4.63 -30.74 7.06
N MET A 37 -3.34 -30.53 6.90
CA MET A 37 -2.32 -31.34 7.56
C MET A 37 -2.43 -31.16 9.08
N ARG A 38 -1.94 -32.14 9.84
CA ARG A 38 -1.94 -32.07 11.31
C ARG A 38 -0.58 -32.37 11.86
N THR A 39 -0.18 -31.58 12.87
CA THR A 39 1.00 -31.87 13.66
C THR A 39 0.74 -33.05 14.61
N GLU A 40 1.78 -33.58 15.24
CA GLU A 40 1.68 -34.59 16.28
C GLU A 40 0.79 -34.13 17.45
N THR A 41 0.75 -32.82 17.74
CA THR A 41 -0.11 -32.20 18.74
C THR A 41 -1.51 -31.85 18.21
N ASN A 42 -1.88 -32.37 17.02
CA ASN A 42 -3.18 -32.18 16.38
C ASN A 42 -3.51 -30.73 15.95
N ILE A 43 -2.50 -29.88 15.77
CA ILE A 43 -2.66 -28.52 15.25
C ILE A 43 -2.86 -28.58 13.73
N ARG A 44 -3.82 -27.78 13.22
CA ARG A 44 -4.11 -27.65 11.78
C ARG A 44 -3.05 -26.82 11.07
N LEU A 45 -2.58 -27.34 9.97
CA LEU A 45 -1.64 -26.66 9.06
C LEU A 45 -2.18 -26.77 7.63
N TYR A 46 -2.01 -25.72 6.85
CA TYR A 46 -2.48 -25.57 5.48
C TYR A 46 -1.32 -25.21 4.59
N ASP A 47 -1.28 -25.80 3.41
CA ASP A 47 -0.30 -25.48 2.39
C ASP A 47 -0.75 -24.28 1.52
N LEU A 48 0.07 -23.90 0.58
CA LEU A 48 -0.17 -22.79 -0.33
C LEU A 48 -1.37 -23.04 -1.26
N ALA A 49 -1.59 -24.28 -1.68
CA ALA A 49 -2.74 -24.65 -2.50
C ALA A 49 -4.05 -24.47 -1.72
N SER A 50 -4.03 -24.81 -0.43
CA SER A 50 -5.14 -24.54 0.49
C SER A 50 -5.40 -23.05 0.67
N LEU A 51 -4.35 -22.23 0.77
CA LEU A 51 -4.48 -20.77 0.82
C LEU A 51 -5.11 -20.22 -0.45
N GLN A 52 -4.63 -20.63 -1.62
CA GLN A 52 -5.21 -20.21 -2.90
C GLN A 52 -6.69 -20.62 -3.01
N LYS A 53 -7.01 -21.85 -2.62
CA LYS A 53 -8.38 -22.35 -2.63
C LYS A 53 -9.29 -21.52 -1.74
N ILE A 54 -8.89 -21.23 -0.50
CA ILE A 54 -9.74 -20.47 0.43
C ILE A 54 -9.90 -19.01 0.01
N LEU A 55 -8.92 -18.38 -0.63
CA LEU A 55 -9.05 -17.04 -1.21
C LEU A 55 -10.12 -17.02 -2.32
N ASN A 56 -10.11 -17.99 -3.22
CA ASN A 56 -11.13 -18.14 -4.27
C ASN A 56 -12.52 -18.41 -3.69
N VAL A 57 -12.61 -19.30 -2.70
CA VAL A 57 -13.86 -19.60 -1.98
C VAL A 57 -14.42 -18.36 -1.30
N THR A 58 -13.55 -17.57 -0.65
CA THR A 58 -13.92 -16.31 0.00
C THR A 58 -14.49 -15.31 -1.00
N LEU A 59 -13.84 -15.17 -2.16
CA LEU A 59 -14.30 -14.27 -3.22
C LEU A 59 -15.73 -14.66 -3.67
N LEU A 60 -15.96 -15.94 -4.00
CA LEU A 60 -17.28 -16.42 -4.42
C LEU A 60 -18.34 -16.25 -3.32
N HIS A 61 -17.96 -16.51 -2.07
CA HIS A 61 -18.84 -16.36 -0.91
C HIS A 61 -19.27 -14.90 -0.72
N ASN A 62 -18.35 -13.97 -0.84
CA ASN A 62 -18.62 -12.53 -0.76
C ASN A 62 -19.50 -12.02 -1.92
N HIS A 63 -19.54 -12.76 -3.05
CA HIS A 63 -20.46 -12.52 -4.17
C HIS A 63 -21.80 -13.26 -4.05
N GLY A 64 -22.12 -13.77 -2.85
CA GLY A 64 -23.41 -14.38 -2.56
C GLY A 64 -23.54 -15.85 -2.91
N TYR A 65 -22.47 -16.51 -3.36
CA TYR A 65 -22.51 -17.96 -3.60
C TYR A 65 -22.57 -18.71 -2.28
N LYS A 66 -23.51 -19.68 -2.19
CA LYS A 66 -23.62 -20.52 -1.00
C LYS A 66 -22.42 -21.47 -0.91
N ILE A 67 -21.79 -21.56 0.25
CA ILE A 67 -20.63 -22.44 0.48
C ILE A 67 -20.89 -23.88 0.08
N SER A 68 -22.14 -24.39 0.28
CA SER A 68 -22.56 -25.70 -0.13
C SER A 68 -22.59 -25.96 -1.65
N LYS A 69 -22.62 -24.89 -2.46
CA LYS A 69 -22.47 -24.97 -3.92
C LYS A 69 -21.00 -24.87 -4.32
N ILE A 70 -20.26 -23.94 -3.70
CA ILE A 70 -18.83 -23.72 -3.95
C ILE A 70 -18.03 -25.01 -3.66
N SER A 71 -18.32 -25.69 -2.54
CA SER A 71 -17.62 -26.90 -2.12
C SER A 71 -17.77 -28.10 -3.07
N LYS A 72 -18.77 -28.08 -3.97
CA LYS A 72 -18.99 -29.10 -4.98
C LYS A 72 -18.27 -28.87 -6.30
N LEU A 73 -17.63 -27.68 -6.44
CA LEU A 73 -16.86 -27.35 -7.65
C LEU A 73 -15.55 -28.14 -7.64
N SER A 74 -15.16 -28.64 -8.81
CA SER A 74 -13.82 -29.20 -9.00
C SER A 74 -12.74 -28.12 -8.91
N SER A 75 -11.51 -28.55 -8.68
CA SER A 75 -10.34 -27.65 -8.57
C SER A 75 -10.20 -26.72 -9.78
N ASP A 76 -10.54 -27.20 -10.97
CA ASP A 76 -10.42 -26.45 -12.23
C ASP A 76 -11.58 -25.46 -12.42
N LYS A 77 -12.80 -25.84 -12.00
CA LYS A 77 -13.99 -24.99 -12.15
C LYS A 77 -14.05 -23.84 -11.15
N LEU A 78 -13.37 -23.95 -10.03
CA LEU A 78 -13.36 -22.89 -9.02
C LEU A 78 -12.71 -21.61 -9.55
N PRO A 79 -11.49 -21.62 -10.14
CA PRO A 79 -10.88 -20.44 -10.78
C PRO A 79 -11.66 -19.95 -12.01
N GLU A 80 -12.25 -20.83 -12.81
CA GLU A 80 -13.09 -20.45 -13.97
C GLU A 80 -14.28 -19.61 -13.52
N LEU A 81 -15.03 -20.08 -12.53
CA LEU A 81 -16.18 -19.36 -11.99
C LEU A 81 -15.78 -18.03 -11.34
N VAL A 82 -14.62 -17.96 -10.69
CA VAL A 82 -14.06 -16.72 -10.17
C VAL A 82 -13.84 -15.72 -11.32
N ASN A 83 -13.29 -16.16 -12.45
CA ASN A 83 -13.07 -15.30 -13.62
C ASN A 83 -14.39 -14.83 -14.28
N GLU A 84 -15.44 -15.65 -14.27
CA GLU A 84 -16.75 -15.28 -14.86
C GLU A 84 -17.50 -14.21 -14.05
N ILE A 85 -17.28 -14.14 -12.72
CA ILE A 85 -18.02 -13.24 -11.82
C ILE A 85 -17.39 -11.85 -11.74
N ILE A 86 -16.33 -11.57 -12.47
CA ILE A 86 -15.59 -10.32 -12.37
C ILE A 86 -16.44 -9.13 -12.85
N SER A 87 -17.32 -8.62 -11.96
CA SER A 87 -17.87 -7.27 -12.02
C SER A 87 -16.83 -6.26 -11.50
N GLU A 88 -16.99 -4.95 -11.74
CA GLU A 88 -16.01 -3.93 -11.32
C GLU A 88 -15.56 -4.02 -9.84
N LYS A 89 -16.49 -4.30 -8.92
CA LYS A 89 -16.15 -4.53 -7.49
C LYS A 89 -15.35 -5.80 -7.26
N SER A 90 -15.53 -6.81 -8.10
CA SER A 90 -14.87 -8.10 -8.07
C SER A 90 -13.44 -8.03 -8.59
N VAL A 91 -13.17 -7.21 -9.61
CA VAL A 91 -11.83 -6.99 -10.18
C VAL A 91 -10.86 -6.53 -9.10
N LYS A 92 -11.27 -5.58 -8.25
CA LYS A 92 -10.44 -5.07 -7.13
C LYS A 92 -10.07 -6.18 -6.15
N HIS A 93 -11.04 -6.91 -5.62
CA HIS A 93 -10.78 -7.96 -4.63
C HIS A 93 -9.98 -9.13 -5.21
N HIS A 94 -10.26 -9.48 -6.47
CA HIS A 94 -9.49 -10.52 -7.16
C HIS A 94 -8.02 -10.10 -7.36
N ALA A 95 -7.78 -8.85 -7.77
CA ALA A 95 -6.44 -8.32 -7.94
C ALA A 95 -5.66 -8.31 -6.61
N ILE A 96 -6.27 -7.85 -5.51
CA ILE A 96 -5.66 -7.86 -4.18
C ILE A 96 -5.31 -9.29 -3.76
N SER A 97 -6.22 -10.26 -3.97
CA SER A 97 -5.96 -11.67 -3.68
C SER A 97 -4.81 -12.23 -4.53
N SER A 98 -4.76 -11.87 -5.83
CA SER A 98 -3.68 -12.30 -6.73
C SER A 98 -2.33 -11.71 -6.33
N PHE A 99 -2.29 -10.44 -5.91
CA PHE A 99 -1.06 -9.82 -5.39
C PHE A 99 -0.62 -10.45 -4.06
N LYS A 100 -1.54 -10.79 -3.17
CA LYS A 100 -1.20 -11.55 -1.96
C LYS A 100 -0.62 -12.92 -2.29
N MET A 101 -1.17 -13.62 -3.28
CA MET A 101 -0.61 -14.90 -3.76
C MET A 101 0.77 -14.72 -4.37
N ALA A 102 0.96 -13.68 -5.20
CA ALA A 102 2.26 -13.34 -5.76
C ALA A 102 3.29 -13.06 -4.66
N MET A 103 2.89 -12.32 -3.63
CA MET A 103 3.72 -12.03 -2.45
C MET A 103 4.11 -13.32 -1.71
N MET A 104 3.14 -14.16 -1.39
CA MET A 104 3.37 -15.38 -0.62
C MET A 104 4.26 -16.40 -1.34
N ASN A 105 4.20 -16.41 -2.68
CA ASN A 105 4.98 -17.31 -3.55
C ASN A 105 6.29 -16.70 -4.06
N PHE A 106 6.54 -15.41 -3.82
CA PHE A 106 7.60 -14.66 -4.50
C PHE A 106 7.49 -14.75 -6.04
N ASP A 107 6.26 -14.71 -6.55
CA ASP A 107 5.93 -14.91 -7.96
C ASP A 107 5.84 -13.58 -8.72
N HIS A 108 6.93 -13.21 -9.38
CA HIS A 108 7.00 -12.02 -10.24
C HIS A 108 6.01 -12.12 -11.41
N ALA A 109 5.87 -13.29 -12.03
CA ALA A 109 5.04 -13.44 -13.23
C ALA A 109 3.56 -13.18 -12.88
N LEU A 110 3.07 -13.74 -11.76
CA LEU A 110 1.72 -13.49 -11.29
C LEU A 110 1.49 -12.00 -10.97
N PHE A 111 2.47 -11.33 -10.33
CA PHE A 111 2.38 -9.90 -10.06
C PHE A 111 2.25 -9.09 -11.37
N PHE A 112 3.15 -9.29 -12.32
CA PHE A 112 3.15 -8.53 -13.57
C PHE A 112 1.92 -8.81 -14.43
N ASN A 113 1.49 -10.07 -14.53
CA ASN A 113 0.28 -10.43 -15.27
C ASN A 113 -0.97 -9.76 -14.66
N THR A 114 -1.09 -9.77 -13.32
CA THR A 114 -2.19 -9.10 -12.62
C THR A 114 -2.16 -7.59 -12.86
N TYR A 115 -1.00 -6.96 -12.73
CA TYR A 115 -0.82 -5.53 -12.96
C TYR A 115 -1.15 -5.13 -14.40
N ASN A 116 -0.62 -5.85 -15.39
CA ASN A 116 -0.86 -5.54 -16.80
C ASN A 116 -2.34 -5.70 -17.19
N LYS A 117 -3.03 -6.71 -16.62
CA LYS A 117 -4.47 -6.87 -16.81
C LYS A 117 -5.24 -5.67 -16.23
N LEU A 118 -4.87 -5.17 -15.05
CA LEU A 118 -5.49 -3.97 -14.49
C LEU A 118 -5.26 -2.74 -15.37
N LEU A 119 -4.05 -2.55 -15.88
CA LEU A 119 -3.72 -1.40 -16.75
C LEU A 119 -4.43 -1.44 -18.11
N SER A 120 -4.85 -2.61 -18.60
CA SER A 120 -5.64 -2.68 -19.84
C SER A 120 -7.05 -2.10 -19.68
N GLU A 121 -7.53 -1.97 -18.44
CA GLU A 121 -8.89 -1.52 -18.12
C GLU A 121 -8.92 -0.19 -17.35
N LYS A 122 -7.82 0.16 -16.67
CA LYS A 122 -7.75 1.30 -15.74
C LYS A 122 -6.46 2.10 -15.90
N SER A 123 -6.51 3.38 -15.55
CA SER A 123 -5.31 4.20 -15.44
C SER A 123 -4.43 3.75 -14.26
N PHE A 124 -3.13 4.05 -14.30
CA PHE A 124 -2.22 3.80 -13.19
C PHE A 124 -2.71 4.46 -11.88
N ARG A 125 -3.22 5.69 -11.97
CA ARG A 125 -3.84 6.40 -10.83
C ARG A 125 -4.94 5.55 -10.17
N ASN A 126 -5.87 5.02 -10.96
CA ASN A 126 -6.97 4.19 -10.45
C ASN A 126 -6.45 2.88 -9.87
N VAL A 127 -5.46 2.23 -10.50
CA VAL A 127 -4.83 1.02 -9.95
C VAL A 127 -4.17 1.33 -8.60
N PHE A 128 -3.50 2.46 -8.46
CA PHE A 128 -2.84 2.82 -7.21
C PHE A 128 -3.85 3.06 -6.08
N TYR A 129 -4.87 3.89 -6.32
CA TYR A 129 -5.89 4.20 -5.31
C TYR A 129 -6.79 3.01 -4.97
N GLU A 130 -7.23 2.28 -5.97
CA GLU A 130 -8.24 1.23 -5.77
C GLU A 130 -7.64 -0.10 -5.33
N VAL A 131 -6.36 -0.36 -5.68
CA VAL A 131 -5.75 -1.67 -5.45
C VAL A 131 -4.48 -1.58 -4.60
N PHE A 132 -3.51 -0.73 -4.94
CA PHE A 132 -2.22 -0.72 -4.22
C PHE A 132 -2.34 -0.11 -2.82
N ILE A 133 -3.06 0.99 -2.62
CA ILE A 133 -3.26 1.54 -1.26
C ILE A 133 -3.94 0.51 -0.36
N PRO A 134 -5.11 -0.08 -0.70
CA PRO A 134 -5.72 -1.12 0.14
C PRO A 134 -4.83 -2.36 0.34
N LEU A 135 -4.07 -2.77 -0.67
CA LEU A 135 -3.13 -3.88 -0.54
C LEU A 135 -2.04 -3.57 0.50
N LEU A 136 -1.44 -2.37 0.45
CA LEU A 136 -0.40 -1.95 1.41
C LEU A 136 -0.94 -1.86 2.85
N GLU A 137 -2.18 -1.39 3.02
CA GLU A 137 -2.86 -1.37 4.32
C GLU A 137 -3.04 -2.80 4.87
N GLU A 138 -3.50 -3.74 4.02
CA GLU A 138 -3.64 -5.14 4.41
C GLU A 138 -2.29 -5.80 4.72
N ILE A 139 -1.24 -5.50 3.94
CA ILE A 139 0.12 -5.99 4.19
C ILE A 139 0.64 -5.51 5.55
N GLY A 140 0.39 -4.25 5.91
CA GLY A 140 0.73 -3.71 7.23
C GLY A 140 0.07 -4.49 8.38
N LEU A 141 -1.21 -4.86 8.22
CA LEU A 141 -1.92 -5.70 9.20
C LEU A 141 -1.38 -7.13 9.25
N LEU A 142 -1.05 -7.72 8.10
CA LEU A 142 -0.47 -9.06 8.01
C LEU A 142 0.92 -9.11 8.67
N TRP A 143 1.70 -8.05 8.56
CA TRP A 143 2.98 -7.92 9.22
C TRP A 143 2.82 -7.81 10.75
N GLN A 144 1.91 -6.95 11.23
CA GLN A 144 1.63 -6.78 12.66
C GLN A 144 1.12 -8.05 13.35
N THR A 145 0.55 -8.98 12.59
CA THR A 145 0.01 -10.26 13.08
C THR A 145 0.94 -11.45 12.85
N ASP A 146 2.21 -11.20 12.50
CA ASP A 146 3.21 -12.22 12.17
C ASP A 146 2.76 -13.24 11.10
N THR A 147 1.78 -12.86 10.27
CA THR A 147 1.25 -13.71 9.20
C THR A 147 2.24 -13.80 8.04
N ILE A 148 2.95 -12.70 7.77
CA ILE A 148 4.00 -12.61 6.75
C ILE A 148 5.34 -12.25 7.39
N SER A 149 6.44 -12.61 6.72
CA SER A 149 7.78 -12.18 7.11
C SER A 149 8.17 -10.86 6.42
N PRO A 150 9.20 -10.14 6.92
CA PRO A 150 9.72 -8.96 6.22
C PRO A 150 10.11 -9.24 4.77
N ALA A 151 10.55 -10.45 4.43
CA ALA A 151 10.88 -10.82 3.06
C ALA A 151 9.69 -10.75 2.09
N HIS A 152 8.49 -11.13 2.55
CA HIS A 152 7.26 -11.03 1.74
C HIS A 152 6.88 -9.56 1.51
N GLU A 153 6.94 -8.75 2.56
CA GLU A 153 6.64 -7.32 2.49
C GLU A 153 7.63 -6.61 1.57
N HIS A 154 8.94 -6.84 1.74
CA HIS A 154 9.98 -6.25 0.87
C HIS A 154 9.81 -6.65 -0.59
N PHE A 155 9.49 -7.93 -0.87
CA PHE A 155 9.28 -8.40 -2.23
C PHE A 155 8.15 -7.65 -2.93
N ILE A 156 6.98 -7.55 -2.31
CA ILE A 156 5.82 -6.92 -2.94
C ILE A 156 5.99 -5.39 -3.03
N SER A 157 6.53 -4.77 -1.98
CA SER A 157 6.80 -3.33 -1.94
C SER A 157 7.81 -2.92 -3.01
N TYR A 158 8.85 -3.72 -3.24
CA TYR A 158 9.81 -3.51 -4.31
C TYR A 158 9.15 -3.54 -5.70
N LEU A 159 8.25 -4.49 -5.96
CA LEU A 159 7.54 -4.58 -7.25
C LEU A 159 6.59 -3.39 -7.46
N ILE A 160 5.90 -2.94 -6.40
CA ILE A 160 5.07 -1.73 -6.45
C ILE A 160 5.96 -0.50 -6.72
N LYS A 161 7.11 -0.40 -6.05
CA LYS A 161 8.10 0.68 -6.24
C LYS A 161 8.60 0.74 -7.69
N GLN A 162 8.87 -0.40 -8.33
CA GLN A 162 9.20 -0.46 -9.76
C GLN A 162 8.10 0.14 -10.65
N LYS A 163 6.83 -0.13 -10.34
CA LYS A 163 5.71 0.43 -11.13
C LYS A 163 5.57 1.94 -10.92
N LEU A 164 5.77 2.41 -9.70
CA LEU A 164 5.83 3.85 -9.40
C LEU A 164 6.92 4.54 -10.19
N LEU A 165 8.15 4.02 -10.16
CA LEU A 165 9.28 4.59 -10.88
C LEU A 165 9.02 4.67 -12.39
N ASN A 166 8.55 3.58 -13.00
CA ASN A 166 8.25 3.55 -14.45
C ASN A 166 7.16 4.56 -14.84
N ASN A 167 6.12 4.70 -14.05
CA ASN A 167 5.05 5.67 -14.34
C ASN A 167 5.50 7.11 -14.07
N THR A 168 6.32 7.33 -13.03
CA THR A 168 6.90 8.64 -12.73
C THR A 168 7.83 9.09 -13.85
N GLU A 169 8.70 8.22 -14.35
CA GLU A 169 9.58 8.51 -15.50
C GLU A 169 8.79 9.03 -16.70
N THR A 170 7.65 8.40 -17.01
CA THR A 170 6.80 8.79 -18.16
C THR A 170 6.26 10.22 -18.03
N VAL A 171 5.89 10.66 -16.83
CA VAL A 171 5.38 12.02 -16.60
C VAL A 171 6.51 13.04 -16.41
N GLN A 172 7.64 12.60 -15.85
CA GLN A 172 8.80 13.43 -15.55
C GLN A 172 9.54 13.94 -16.80
N THR A 173 9.41 13.25 -17.93
CA THR A 173 9.97 13.68 -19.22
C THR A 173 9.27 14.91 -19.80
N LYS A 174 8.09 15.25 -19.30
CA LYS A 174 7.33 16.42 -19.76
C LYS A 174 7.80 17.68 -19.02
N PRO A 175 7.97 18.82 -19.70
CA PRO A 175 8.27 20.06 -19.01
C PRO A 175 7.12 20.49 -18.10
N PRO A 176 7.39 21.09 -16.93
CA PRO A 176 6.36 21.63 -16.07
C PRO A 176 5.51 22.67 -16.82
N THR A 177 4.20 22.63 -16.62
CA THR A 177 3.24 23.58 -17.19
C THR A 177 2.71 24.56 -16.13
N ASN A 178 2.86 24.21 -14.85
CA ASN A 178 2.51 25.05 -13.72
C ASN A 178 3.78 25.50 -13.00
N HIS A 179 3.97 26.81 -12.94
CA HIS A 179 5.17 27.46 -12.36
C HIS A 179 4.88 28.24 -11.08
N GLU A 180 3.64 28.18 -10.59
CA GLU A 180 3.22 28.95 -9.41
C GLU A 180 3.93 28.48 -8.13
N ARG A 181 4.35 27.21 -8.09
CA ARG A 181 4.87 26.57 -6.89
C ARG A 181 5.85 25.44 -7.22
N LEU A 182 6.90 25.36 -6.42
CA LEU A 182 7.79 24.19 -6.41
C LEU A 182 7.46 23.29 -5.23
N PHE A 183 7.36 22.00 -5.48
CA PHE A 183 7.24 21.00 -4.41
C PHE A 183 8.57 20.31 -4.15
N VAL A 184 8.96 20.21 -2.86
CA VAL A 184 10.13 19.46 -2.41
C VAL A 184 9.62 18.35 -1.49
N LEU A 185 9.81 17.09 -1.91
CA LEU A 185 9.29 15.91 -1.22
C LEU A 185 10.40 15.18 -0.47
N TYR A 186 10.19 14.90 0.78
CA TYR A 186 11.18 14.24 1.61
C TYR A 186 10.57 13.41 2.74
N LEU A 187 11.37 12.47 3.24
CA LEU A 187 11.13 11.77 4.51
C LEU A 187 12.11 12.31 5.56
N PRO A 188 11.68 12.50 6.81
CA PRO A 188 12.56 12.91 7.91
C PRO A 188 13.66 11.88 8.15
N MET A 189 14.64 12.26 8.98
CA MET A 189 15.69 11.31 9.41
C MET A 189 15.09 10.01 9.95
N ASP A 190 15.68 8.89 9.57
CA ASP A 190 15.31 7.52 9.96
C ASP A 190 13.92 7.05 9.46
N GLU A 191 13.21 7.84 8.65
CA GLU A 191 12.00 7.40 7.96
C GLU A 191 12.36 6.80 6.59
N ILE A 192 11.84 5.58 6.34
CA ILE A 192 12.14 4.78 5.14
C ILE A 192 10.89 4.40 4.31
N HIS A 193 9.68 4.71 4.80
CA HIS A 193 8.43 4.32 4.15
C HIS A 193 8.07 5.27 3.00
N ASP A 194 8.74 5.12 1.87
CA ASP A 194 8.75 6.08 0.76
C ASP A 194 7.63 5.91 -0.28
N LEU A 195 6.92 4.78 -0.34
CA LEU A 195 5.93 4.50 -1.39
C LEU A 195 4.84 5.57 -1.50
N GLY A 196 4.33 6.06 -0.37
CA GLY A 196 3.33 7.12 -0.35
C GLY A 196 3.88 8.45 -0.88
N LEU A 197 5.12 8.79 -0.49
CA LEU A 197 5.81 9.98 -0.98
C LEU A 197 6.12 9.90 -2.47
N MET A 198 6.56 8.74 -2.96
CA MET A 198 6.81 8.49 -4.37
C MET A 198 5.54 8.65 -5.22
N TYR A 199 4.40 8.18 -4.69
CA TYR A 199 3.14 8.35 -5.39
C TYR A 199 2.70 9.82 -5.42
N LEU A 200 2.90 10.57 -4.36
CA LEU A 200 2.67 12.02 -4.36
C LEU A 200 3.54 12.73 -5.39
N ASN A 201 4.80 12.31 -5.55
CA ASN A 201 5.67 12.85 -6.59
C ASN A 201 5.11 12.60 -8.01
N TYR A 202 4.62 11.37 -8.27
CA TYR A 202 3.94 11.05 -9.53
C TYR A 202 2.72 11.95 -9.77
N GLU A 203 1.88 12.17 -8.76
CA GLU A 203 0.68 13.01 -8.88
C GLU A 203 1.04 14.47 -9.16
N ILE A 204 1.98 15.04 -8.40
CA ILE A 204 2.44 16.43 -8.56
C ILE A 204 2.97 16.67 -9.97
N LEU A 205 3.82 15.77 -10.46
CA LEU A 205 4.33 15.84 -11.84
C LEU A 205 3.22 15.67 -12.86
N SER A 206 2.24 14.81 -12.61
CA SER A 206 1.08 14.59 -13.49
C SER A 206 0.19 15.84 -13.62
N TYR A 207 0.13 16.68 -12.58
CA TYR A 207 -0.55 17.98 -12.60
C TYR A 207 0.32 19.12 -13.19
N GLY A 208 1.49 18.78 -13.72
CA GLY A 208 2.37 19.74 -14.40
C GLY A 208 3.19 20.64 -13.49
N TYR A 209 3.23 20.37 -12.19
CA TYR A 209 4.10 21.10 -11.27
C TYR A 209 5.55 20.62 -11.35
N LYS A 210 6.48 21.50 -11.01
CA LYS A 210 7.86 21.13 -10.75
C LYS A 210 7.95 20.43 -9.39
N SER A 211 8.60 19.28 -9.35
CA SER A 211 8.82 18.50 -8.14
C SER A 211 10.29 18.12 -8.00
N ILE A 212 10.81 18.20 -6.78
CA ILE A 212 12.13 17.70 -6.39
C ILE A 212 11.93 16.64 -5.32
N PHE A 213 12.28 15.41 -5.66
CA PHE A 213 12.18 14.27 -4.75
C PHE A 213 13.53 14.04 -4.07
N LEU A 214 13.63 14.34 -2.77
CA LEU A 214 14.85 14.14 -1.99
C LEU A 214 14.95 12.72 -1.40
N GLY A 215 13.81 12.04 -1.19
CA GLY A 215 13.77 10.66 -0.73
C GLY A 215 13.86 10.50 0.78
N GLU A 216 14.52 9.42 1.19
CA GLU A 216 14.55 8.91 2.55
C GLU A 216 15.60 9.63 3.43
N SER A 217 15.33 9.68 4.75
CA SER A 217 16.29 10.12 5.79
C SER A 217 16.96 11.47 5.50
N VAL A 218 16.18 12.51 5.16
CA VAL A 218 16.68 13.83 4.80
C VAL A 218 16.91 14.70 6.05
N PRO A 219 18.13 15.18 6.31
CA PRO A 219 18.39 16.09 7.39
C PRO A 219 17.81 17.49 7.12
N ILE A 220 17.44 18.21 8.18
CA ILE A 220 16.85 19.55 8.09
C ILE A 220 17.79 20.55 7.37
N ASP A 221 19.10 20.40 7.53
CA ASP A 221 20.06 21.28 6.86
C ASP A 221 19.99 21.17 5.33
N SER A 222 19.70 19.98 4.79
CA SER A 222 19.47 19.80 3.35
C SER A 222 18.24 20.57 2.85
N LEU A 223 17.20 20.71 3.68
CA LEU A 223 16.02 21.51 3.33
C LEU A 223 16.34 23.01 3.28
N LYS A 224 17.22 23.49 4.18
CA LYS A 224 17.70 24.89 4.16
C LYS A 224 18.46 25.20 2.87
N ASP A 225 19.24 24.25 2.39
CA ASP A 225 20.03 24.43 1.18
C ASP A 225 19.16 24.62 -0.07
N MET A 226 17.95 24.03 -0.11
CA MET A 226 17.01 24.22 -1.21
C MET A 226 16.64 25.69 -1.44
N LYS A 227 16.60 26.50 -0.38
CA LYS A 227 16.28 27.94 -0.44
C LYS A 227 17.36 28.78 -1.11
N LYS A 228 18.56 28.23 -1.27
CA LYS A 228 19.61 28.90 -2.03
C LYS A 228 19.36 28.90 -3.53
N TYR A 229 18.51 28.01 -3.99
CA TYR A 229 18.27 27.76 -5.41
C TYR A 229 16.86 28.09 -5.86
N PHE A 230 15.89 28.10 -4.92
CA PHE A 230 14.47 28.21 -5.25
C PHE A 230 13.69 29.03 -4.22
N ASP A 231 12.74 29.81 -4.73
CA ASP A 231 11.73 30.53 -3.96
C ASP A 231 10.37 29.78 -4.04
N ASN A 232 9.41 30.18 -3.21
CA ASN A 232 8.04 29.68 -3.20
C ASN A 232 7.95 28.14 -3.11
N ILE A 233 8.66 27.57 -2.12
CA ILE A 233 8.74 26.12 -1.93
C ILE A 233 7.61 25.64 -1.03
N THR A 234 6.91 24.60 -1.45
CA THR A 234 6.08 23.79 -0.57
C THR A 234 6.81 22.49 -0.28
N TYR A 235 7.28 22.35 0.95
CA TYR A 235 7.88 21.11 1.45
C TYR A 235 6.77 20.12 1.79
N ILE A 236 6.84 18.89 1.25
CA ILE A 236 5.95 17.79 1.61
C ILE A 236 6.74 16.77 2.42
N CYS A 237 6.35 16.61 3.68
CA CYS A 237 6.95 15.68 4.62
C CYS A 237 6.00 14.51 4.86
N TYR A 238 6.43 13.28 4.53
CA TYR A 238 5.64 12.07 4.78
C TYR A 238 6.16 11.37 6.05
N THR A 239 5.28 11.18 7.04
CA THR A 239 5.65 10.68 8.37
C THR A 239 4.82 9.44 8.73
N THR A 240 5.39 8.25 8.57
CA THR A 240 4.73 6.97 8.87
C THR A 240 5.08 6.45 10.25
N VAL A 241 6.37 6.42 10.57
CA VAL A 241 6.94 5.93 11.84
C VAL A 241 7.78 7.01 12.50
N GLN A 242 8.55 7.74 11.72
CA GLN A 242 9.43 8.80 12.18
C GLN A 242 9.02 10.18 11.64
N PRO A 243 9.20 11.27 12.42
CA PRO A 243 9.52 11.27 13.86
C PRO A 243 8.39 10.61 14.66
N ASP A 244 8.74 9.96 15.77
CA ASP A 244 7.74 9.32 16.64
C ASP A 244 6.76 10.35 17.26
N LYS A 245 5.71 9.84 17.91
CA LYS A 245 4.64 10.67 18.51
C LYS A 245 5.14 11.70 19.52
N ASP A 246 6.25 11.41 20.21
CA ASP A 246 6.80 12.27 21.27
C ASP A 246 7.71 13.36 20.67
N SER A 247 8.30 13.11 19.50
CA SER A 247 9.29 13.98 18.83
C SER A 247 8.72 14.83 17.70
N ILE A 248 7.55 14.46 17.12
CA ILE A 248 7.00 15.11 15.91
C ILE A 248 6.76 16.61 16.08
N ASN A 249 6.27 17.03 17.25
CA ASN A 249 5.98 18.43 17.49
C ASN A 249 7.25 19.30 17.56
N ASP A 250 8.31 18.78 18.15
CA ASP A 250 9.59 19.48 18.23
C ASP A 250 10.29 19.50 16.86
N TYR A 251 10.16 18.43 16.09
CA TYR A 251 10.60 18.41 14.71
C TYR A 251 9.94 19.51 13.87
N ILE A 252 8.61 19.65 13.95
CA ILE A 252 7.87 20.70 13.23
C ILE A 252 8.30 22.09 13.66
N LYS A 253 8.47 22.34 14.97
CA LYS A 253 9.00 23.63 15.48
C LYS A 253 10.36 23.95 14.90
N LYS A 254 11.23 22.94 14.82
CA LYS A 254 12.58 23.10 14.26
C LYS A 254 12.53 23.41 12.75
N VAL A 255 11.73 22.67 11.99
CA VAL A 255 11.54 22.96 10.54
C VAL A 255 10.95 24.38 10.36
N LYS A 256 9.96 24.76 11.17
CA LYS A 256 9.34 26.09 11.12
C LYS A 256 10.38 27.19 11.35
N SER A 257 11.24 27.04 12.36
CA SER A 257 12.20 28.11 12.73
C SER A 257 13.42 28.16 11.81
N GLU A 258 13.83 27.02 11.25
CA GLU A 258 15.10 26.93 10.53
C GLU A 258 14.94 26.88 9.00
N VAL A 259 13.79 26.41 8.50
CA VAL A 259 13.57 26.19 7.07
C VAL A 259 12.52 27.13 6.49
N LEU A 260 11.39 27.36 7.19
CA LEU A 260 10.31 28.16 6.62
C LEU A 260 10.58 29.66 6.68
N ASP A 261 10.15 30.36 5.63
CA ASP A 261 10.15 31.83 5.53
C ASP A 261 8.76 32.33 5.07
N GLU A 262 8.66 33.55 4.58
CA GLU A 262 7.39 34.14 4.17
C GLU A 262 6.78 33.48 2.94
N THR A 263 7.58 32.88 2.08
CA THR A 263 7.16 32.29 0.79
C THR A 263 7.05 30.78 0.82
N SER A 264 7.55 30.12 1.88
CA SER A 264 7.59 28.65 1.95
C SER A 264 6.50 28.07 2.86
N ASN A 265 6.07 26.85 2.55
CA ASN A 265 5.05 26.11 3.24
C ASN A 265 5.54 24.71 3.63
N LEU A 266 4.95 24.13 4.68
CA LEU A 266 5.17 22.76 5.10
C LEU A 266 3.83 21.99 5.10
N TRP A 267 3.76 20.97 4.29
CA TRP A 267 2.62 20.06 4.22
C TRP A 267 3.03 18.70 4.80
N LEU A 268 2.29 18.26 5.80
CA LEU A 268 2.56 17.02 6.52
C LEU A 268 1.47 15.99 6.22
N ILE A 269 1.90 14.78 5.93
CA ILE A 269 1.01 13.66 5.65
C ILE A 269 1.60 12.37 6.23
N GLY A 270 0.78 11.37 6.45
CA GLY A 270 1.16 10.08 7.00
C GLY A 270 0.58 9.85 8.39
N ARG A 271 0.87 8.71 8.96
CA ARG A 271 0.25 8.25 10.22
C ARG A 271 0.53 9.16 11.42
N MET A 272 1.72 9.78 11.45
CA MET A 272 2.12 10.57 12.62
C MET A 272 1.43 11.93 12.70
N VAL A 273 0.72 12.39 11.64
CA VAL A 273 0.01 13.67 11.66
C VAL A 273 -1.10 13.74 12.73
N GLU A 274 -1.64 12.60 13.15
CA GLU A 274 -2.64 12.51 14.23
C GLU A 274 -2.10 12.99 15.60
N ASN A 275 -0.77 12.99 15.77
CA ASN A 275 -0.09 13.38 17.02
C ASN A 275 0.39 14.84 17.02
N ILE A 276 0.09 15.61 15.98
CA ILE A 276 0.51 17.01 15.84
C ILE A 276 -0.37 17.91 16.69
N ASP A 277 0.26 18.77 17.49
CA ASP A 277 -0.45 19.81 18.26
C ASP A 277 -1.10 20.80 17.29
N GLN A 278 -2.41 20.98 17.43
CA GLN A 278 -3.20 21.90 16.59
C GLN A 278 -2.70 23.36 16.62
N LYS A 279 -1.98 23.75 17.67
CA LYS A 279 -1.34 25.08 17.77
C LYS A 279 -0.22 25.31 16.77
N LEU A 280 0.36 24.23 16.22
CA LEU A 280 1.40 24.31 15.19
C LEU A 280 0.82 24.45 13.77
N ILE A 281 -0.45 24.08 13.59
CA ILE A 281 -1.15 24.18 12.31
C ILE A 281 -1.44 25.66 11.99
N SER A 282 -1.21 26.05 10.75
CA SER A 282 -1.41 27.42 10.26
C SER A 282 -1.61 27.39 8.74
N GLU A 283 -1.80 28.55 8.11
CA GLU A 283 -1.83 28.65 6.65
C GLU A 283 -0.56 28.08 5.98
N LYS A 284 0.60 28.24 6.64
CA LYS A 284 1.89 27.74 6.14
C LYS A 284 2.17 26.27 6.52
N ILE A 285 1.58 25.78 7.59
CA ILE A 285 1.78 24.41 8.08
C ILE A 285 0.44 23.68 8.05
N ARG A 286 0.28 22.81 7.07
CA ARG A 286 -0.94 22.06 6.84
C ARG A 286 -0.73 20.57 7.04
N THR A 287 -1.77 19.90 7.51
CA THR A 287 -1.80 18.44 7.66
C THR A 287 -2.87 17.84 6.76
N PHE A 288 -2.59 16.64 6.25
CA PHE A 288 -3.49 15.90 5.37
C PHE A 288 -3.73 14.50 5.92
N ILE A 289 -4.98 14.07 5.95
CA ILE A 289 -5.38 12.77 6.48
C ILE A 289 -5.09 11.66 5.46
N SER A 290 -5.18 11.98 4.17
CA SER A 290 -4.99 11.02 3.09
C SER A 290 -4.22 11.63 1.91
N ILE A 291 -3.62 10.76 1.11
CA ILE A 291 -2.99 11.14 -0.16
C ILE A 291 -4.02 11.86 -1.06
N LYS A 292 -5.27 11.38 -1.06
CA LYS A 292 -6.33 11.98 -1.86
C LYS A 292 -6.61 13.42 -1.48
N ASP A 293 -6.73 13.72 -0.18
CA ASP A 293 -6.99 15.08 0.30
C ASP A 293 -5.87 16.06 -0.11
N LEU A 294 -4.61 15.59 -0.07
CA LEU A 294 -3.47 16.38 -0.51
C LEU A 294 -3.53 16.62 -2.02
N VAL A 295 -3.78 15.58 -2.80
CA VAL A 295 -3.87 15.66 -4.27
C VAL A 295 -5.04 16.53 -4.70
N ASP A 296 -6.20 16.43 -4.06
CA ASP A 296 -7.35 17.29 -4.33
C ASP A 296 -7.01 18.78 -4.09
N THR A 297 -6.13 19.08 -3.12
CA THR A 297 -5.64 20.45 -2.87
C THR A 297 -4.70 20.97 -3.96
N ILE A 298 -3.99 20.09 -4.66
CA ILE A 298 -3.08 20.46 -5.75
C ILE A 298 -3.85 20.65 -7.07
N SER A 299 -4.96 19.97 -7.24
CA SER A 299 -5.73 19.94 -8.49
C SER A 299 -6.57 21.19 -8.75
N TYR A 300 -6.69 22.07 -7.74
CA TYR A 300 -7.39 23.36 -7.81
C TYR A 300 -6.39 24.51 -7.85
#